data_124bfb14da6e29fce2f4c50cbb024ab5
#
_entry.id   124bfb14da6e29fce2f4c50cbb024ab5
#
_cell.length_a   1.000
_cell.length_b   1.000
_cell.length_c   1.000
_cell.angle_alpha   90.00
_cell.angle_beta   90.00
_cell.angle_gamma   90.00
#
_symmetry.space_group_name_H-M   'P 1'
#
loop_
_entity.id
_entity.type
_entity.pdbx_description
1 polymer ?
#
loop_
_entity_poly.entity_id
_entity_poly.type
_entity_poly.pdbx_seq_one_letter_code
_entity_poly.pdbx_strand_id
1 'polypeptide(L)'
;TEIPNYIYDPGTVSNGYRIPTSAEWEFAAKGGNEGCKNLTVFSGSDNYSEVGWWQDNSAIGGNASLHEVAQLKANQLGIYDMSGNVGEWCYDYGVPYGYEYPLEPETDPIGPAENLNDSKIYRGGYYSTYDTKGKVYYTDRMDPTTTDSTIGFRVVRTIK
;
A
#
# COMPACT_ATOMS: atom_id res chain seq x y z
N THR A 1 -20.64 -0.33 -7.94
CA THR A 1 -20.34 1.11 -8.14
C THR A 1 -19.00 1.14 -8.83
N GLU A 2 -18.99 1.39 -10.15
CA GLU A 2 -17.76 1.53 -10.91
C GLU A 2 -16.92 2.66 -10.27
N ILE A 3 -15.67 2.37 -9.97
CA ILE A 3 -14.70 3.41 -9.63
C ILE A 3 -14.52 4.22 -10.92
N PRO A 4 -14.81 5.52 -10.93
CA PRO A 4 -14.65 6.33 -12.12
C PRO A 4 -13.23 6.18 -12.64
N ASN A 5 -13.10 5.95 -13.94
CA ASN A 5 -11.82 5.90 -14.64
C ASN A 5 -11.25 7.33 -14.70
N TYR A 6 -10.81 7.86 -13.55
CA TYR A 6 -10.08 9.12 -13.53
C TYR A 6 -8.72 8.87 -14.15
N ILE A 7 -8.58 9.29 -15.40
CA ILE A 7 -7.28 9.42 -16.04
C ILE A 7 -6.51 10.42 -15.16
N TYR A 8 -5.51 9.94 -14.43
CA TYR A 8 -4.55 10.81 -13.77
C TYR A 8 -3.80 11.54 -14.90
N ASP A 9 -4.16 12.82 -15.11
CA ASP A 9 -3.37 13.72 -15.93
C ASP A 9 -2.43 14.47 -14.96
N PRO A 10 -1.12 14.21 -15.00
CA PRO A 10 -0.15 14.92 -14.17
C PRO A 10 -0.13 16.43 -14.42
N GLY A 11 -0.72 16.90 -15.52
CA GLY A 11 -0.90 18.33 -15.83
C GLY A 11 -2.13 18.97 -15.17
N THR A 12 -3.14 18.19 -14.79
CA THR A 12 -4.32 18.66 -14.05
C THR A 12 -4.19 18.35 -12.58
N VAL A 13 -3.49 19.20 -11.83
CA VAL A 13 -3.36 19.07 -10.39
C VAL A 13 -4.72 19.26 -9.73
N SER A 14 -5.44 18.17 -9.57
CA SER A 14 -6.63 18.11 -8.73
C SER A 14 -6.21 18.37 -7.27
N ASN A 15 -6.77 19.39 -6.64
CA ASN A 15 -6.60 19.64 -5.20
C ASN A 15 -7.38 18.63 -4.32
N GLY A 16 -7.89 17.55 -4.93
CA GLY A 16 -8.71 16.53 -4.28
C GLY A 16 -7.91 15.39 -3.65
N TYR A 17 -8.63 14.57 -2.92
CA TYR A 17 -8.13 13.30 -2.42
C TYR A 17 -8.14 12.26 -3.55
N ARG A 18 -7.15 11.39 -3.55
CA ARG A 18 -7.01 10.28 -4.50
C ARG A 18 -6.34 9.08 -3.83
N ILE A 19 -6.39 7.93 -4.49
CA ILE A 19 -5.59 6.75 -4.11
C ILE A 19 -4.11 7.05 -4.40
N PRO A 20 -3.17 6.68 -3.51
CA PRO A 20 -1.74 6.87 -3.74
C PRO A 20 -1.23 6.02 -4.91
N THR A 21 -0.19 6.47 -5.58
CA THR A 21 0.61 5.56 -6.40
C THR A 21 1.35 4.57 -5.50
N SER A 22 1.80 3.45 -6.06
CA SER A 22 2.58 2.44 -5.34
C SER A 22 3.89 3.04 -4.77
N ALA A 23 4.51 3.97 -5.51
CA ALA A 23 5.70 4.68 -5.05
C ALA A 23 5.42 5.64 -3.90
N GLU A 24 4.32 6.41 -3.96
CA GLU A 24 3.89 7.30 -2.87
C GLU A 24 3.56 6.49 -1.62
N TRP A 25 2.85 5.37 -1.80
CA TRP A 25 2.53 4.47 -0.70
C TRP A 25 3.80 3.94 -0.03
N GLU A 26 4.77 3.45 -0.82
CA GLU A 26 6.04 2.92 -0.32
C GLU A 26 6.87 3.97 0.41
N PHE A 27 6.96 5.19 -0.15
CA PHE A 27 7.65 6.30 0.50
C PHE A 27 7.02 6.64 1.86
N ALA A 28 5.69 6.68 1.94
CA ALA A 28 4.96 6.89 3.18
C ALA A 28 5.17 5.74 4.18
N ALA A 29 5.14 4.48 3.71
CA ALA A 29 5.38 3.30 4.54
C ALA A 29 6.81 3.25 5.10
N LYS A 30 7.79 3.68 4.32
CA LYS A 30 9.19 3.83 4.77
C LYS A 30 9.39 4.97 5.78
N GLY A 31 8.38 5.78 6.07
CA GLY A 31 8.48 6.89 7.02
C GLY A 31 9.03 8.17 6.42
N GLY A 32 8.90 8.36 5.10
CA GLY A 32 9.37 9.54 4.39
C GLY A 32 10.89 9.66 4.39
N ASN A 33 11.39 10.90 4.26
CA ASN A 33 12.84 11.17 4.22
C ASN A 33 13.58 10.72 5.47
N GLU A 34 12.95 10.82 6.64
CA GLU A 34 13.62 10.40 7.90
C GLU A 34 13.67 8.88 8.01
N GLY A 35 12.59 8.17 7.65
CA GLY A 35 12.58 6.73 7.65
C GLY A 35 13.49 6.11 6.60
N CYS A 36 13.66 6.77 5.44
CA CYS A 36 14.59 6.32 4.40
C CYS A 36 16.06 6.36 4.82
N LYS A 37 16.44 7.12 5.87
CA LYS A 37 17.78 7.09 6.44
C LYS A 37 18.04 5.88 7.35
N ASN A 38 16.97 5.31 7.92
CA ASN A 38 17.02 4.18 8.83
C ASN A 38 15.88 3.21 8.46
N LEU A 39 16.04 2.55 7.32
CA LEU A 39 15.03 1.63 6.77
C LEU A 39 14.74 0.48 7.74
N THR A 40 13.46 0.23 7.95
CA THR A 40 12.94 -0.93 8.66
C THR A 40 12.20 -1.87 7.71
N VAL A 41 12.09 -3.13 8.07
CA VAL A 41 11.41 -4.17 7.25
C VAL A 41 9.92 -3.89 7.12
N PHE A 42 9.29 -3.46 8.22
CA PHE A 42 7.89 -3.04 8.28
C PHE A 42 7.81 -1.55 8.55
N SER A 43 6.65 -0.97 8.41
CA SER A 43 6.48 0.48 8.53
C SER A 43 6.72 0.97 9.97
N GLY A 44 7.96 1.41 10.23
CA GLY A 44 8.38 1.98 11.52
C GLY A 44 9.03 0.99 12.50
N SER A 45 9.19 -0.30 12.16
CA SER A 45 9.87 -1.31 12.98
C SER A 45 10.38 -2.49 12.17
N ASP A 46 11.37 -3.22 12.69
CA ASP A 46 11.76 -4.54 12.21
C ASP A 46 10.94 -5.68 12.85
N ASN A 47 10.14 -5.36 13.87
CA ASN A 47 9.20 -6.28 14.50
C ASN A 47 7.78 -6.02 13.98
N TYR A 48 7.22 -6.96 13.22
CA TYR A 48 5.90 -6.79 12.61
C TYR A 48 4.81 -6.52 13.65
N SER A 49 4.81 -7.25 14.76
CA SER A 49 3.78 -7.16 15.80
C SER A 49 3.75 -5.81 16.54
N GLU A 50 4.77 -4.96 16.39
CA GLU A 50 4.75 -3.59 16.93
C GLU A 50 3.94 -2.61 16.06
N VAL A 51 3.81 -2.90 14.77
CA VAL A 51 3.33 -1.93 13.77
C VAL A 51 2.20 -2.46 12.89
N GLY A 52 1.86 -3.75 12.98
CA GLY A 52 0.87 -4.35 12.10
C GLY A 52 0.12 -5.55 12.70
N TRP A 53 -1.14 -5.68 12.29
CA TRP A 53 -1.98 -6.84 12.57
C TRP A 53 -1.84 -7.84 11.44
N TRP A 54 -1.39 -9.05 11.76
CA TRP A 54 -1.11 -10.12 10.82
C TRP A 54 -1.50 -11.48 11.42
N GLN A 55 -1.29 -12.57 10.70
CA GLN A 55 -1.80 -13.89 11.08
C GLN A 55 -1.49 -14.29 12.56
N ASP A 56 -0.31 -13.94 13.07
CA ASP A 56 0.11 -14.43 14.40
C ASP A 56 -0.38 -13.57 15.55
N ASN A 57 -0.86 -12.34 15.31
CA ASN A 57 -1.30 -11.43 16.38
C ASN A 57 -2.71 -10.84 16.20
N SER A 58 -3.38 -11.12 15.06
CA SER A 58 -4.69 -10.53 14.74
C SER A 58 -5.89 -11.33 15.26
N ALA A 59 -5.66 -12.47 15.93
CA ALA A 59 -6.77 -13.36 16.31
C ALA A 59 -7.69 -12.77 17.37
N ILE A 60 -9.00 -12.69 17.06
CA ILE A 60 -10.08 -12.39 17.99
C ILE A 60 -10.98 -13.62 18.07
N GLY A 61 -11.15 -14.18 19.26
CA GLY A 61 -11.93 -15.41 19.45
C GLY A 61 -11.38 -16.63 18.70
N GLY A 62 -10.06 -16.66 18.45
CA GLY A 62 -9.36 -17.77 17.77
C GLY A 62 -9.34 -17.66 16.23
N ASN A 63 -9.91 -16.60 15.64
CA ASN A 63 -9.87 -16.36 14.21
C ASN A 63 -9.13 -15.06 13.89
N ALA A 64 -8.29 -15.07 12.85
CA ALA A 64 -7.66 -13.86 12.34
C ALA A 64 -8.74 -12.85 11.95
N SER A 65 -8.61 -11.62 12.41
CA SER A 65 -9.67 -10.61 12.34
C SER A 65 -9.11 -9.22 12.07
N LEU A 66 -9.95 -8.38 11.47
CA LEU A 66 -9.73 -6.96 11.33
C LEU A 66 -9.73 -6.28 12.69
N HIS A 67 -8.84 -5.32 12.88
CA HIS A 67 -8.74 -4.50 14.07
C HIS A 67 -9.07 -3.03 13.80
N GLU A 68 -9.43 -2.31 14.85
CA GLU A 68 -9.53 -0.86 14.80
C GLU A 68 -8.20 -0.24 14.39
N VAL A 69 -8.27 0.84 13.62
CA VAL A 69 -7.08 1.54 13.14
C VAL A 69 -6.32 2.23 14.28
N ALA A 70 -5.03 2.46 14.07
CA ALA A 70 -4.15 3.22 14.97
C ALA A 70 -4.01 2.63 16.40
N GLN A 71 -4.10 1.31 16.55
CA GLN A 71 -3.91 0.64 17.84
C GLN A 71 -2.45 0.26 18.10
N LEU A 72 -1.63 0.18 17.08
CA LEU A 72 -0.21 -0.15 17.17
C LEU A 72 0.66 1.09 16.96
N LYS A 73 1.96 0.89 16.79
CA LYS A 73 2.93 2.00 16.66
C LYS A 73 2.90 2.62 15.26
N ALA A 74 2.91 3.94 15.20
CA ALA A 74 3.07 4.69 13.97
C ALA A 74 4.51 4.67 13.46
N ASN A 75 4.69 4.94 12.16
CA ASN A 75 6.01 5.18 11.59
C ASN A 75 6.50 6.63 11.84
N GLN A 76 7.64 7.00 11.25
CA GLN A 76 8.28 8.31 11.45
C GLN A 76 7.46 9.50 10.96
N LEU A 77 6.49 9.27 10.08
CA LEU A 77 5.52 10.29 9.63
C LEU A 77 4.26 10.35 10.51
N GLY A 78 4.17 9.53 11.56
CA GLY A 78 2.95 9.40 12.36
C GLY A 78 1.83 8.64 11.66
N ILE A 79 2.14 7.84 10.63
CA ILE A 79 1.17 7.06 9.87
C ILE A 79 1.08 5.66 10.46
N TYR A 80 -0.16 5.19 10.65
CA TYR A 80 -0.48 3.89 11.22
C TYR A 80 -0.91 2.89 10.14
N ASP A 81 -0.84 1.60 10.47
CA ASP A 81 -1.42 0.48 9.72
C ASP A 81 -0.93 0.38 8.27
N MET A 82 0.29 0.86 7.99
CA MET A 82 0.97 0.67 6.70
C MET A 82 1.53 -0.74 6.53
N SER A 83 1.47 -1.55 7.57
CA SER A 83 1.84 -2.98 7.58
C SER A 83 0.73 -3.76 8.27
N GLY A 84 0.08 -4.69 7.58
CA GLY A 84 -1.01 -5.51 8.10
C GLY A 84 -2.37 -4.80 8.14
N ASN A 85 -3.27 -5.34 8.91
CA ASN A 85 -4.68 -5.00 9.04
C ASN A 85 -5.45 -5.24 7.75
N VAL A 86 -5.40 -4.36 6.76
CA VAL A 86 -5.94 -4.54 5.40
C VAL A 86 -4.90 -4.21 4.35
N GLY A 87 -4.91 -4.92 3.23
CA GLY A 87 -4.18 -4.51 2.04
C GLY A 87 -4.80 -3.25 1.44
N GLU A 88 -4.00 -2.40 0.85
CA GLU A 88 -4.44 -1.08 0.38
C GLU A 88 -4.21 -0.91 -1.12
N TRP A 89 -5.28 -0.58 -1.83
CA TRP A 89 -5.22 -0.30 -3.25
C TRP A 89 -4.27 0.84 -3.57
N CYS A 90 -3.47 0.65 -4.63
CA CYS A 90 -2.70 1.69 -5.27
C CYS A 90 -3.28 2.04 -6.65
N TYR A 91 -2.91 3.22 -7.15
CA TYR A 91 -3.34 3.70 -8.46
C TYR A 91 -2.80 2.85 -9.60
N ASP A 92 -1.61 2.30 -9.43
CA ASP A 92 -0.84 1.60 -10.45
C ASP A 92 -1.54 0.33 -10.94
N TYR A 93 -1.43 0.06 -12.24
CA TYR A 93 -1.76 -1.26 -12.77
C TYR A 93 -0.75 -2.30 -12.30
N GLY A 94 -1.22 -3.51 -12.08
CA GLY A 94 -0.36 -4.67 -11.88
C GLY A 94 0.39 -5.02 -13.17
N VAL A 95 1.55 -5.63 -13.04
CA VAL A 95 2.35 -6.07 -14.17
C VAL A 95 2.39 -7.60 -14.26
N PRO A 96 2.49 -8.19 -15.45
CA PRO A 96 2.67 -9.63 -15.60
C PRO A 96 3.94 -10.12 -14.89
N TYR A 97 3.98 -11.41 -14.58
CA TYR A 97 5.21 -12.02 -14.07
C TYR A 97 6.32 -11.90 -15.13
N GLY A 98 7.51 -11.47 -14.69
CA GLY A 98 8.64 -11.23 -15.58
C GLY A 98 8.64 -9.90 -16.33
N TYR A 99 7.73 -8.99 -15.99
CA TYR A 99 7.79 -7.63 -16.49
C TYR A 99 9.07 -6.94 -16.02
N GLU A 100 9.81 -6.36 -16.96
CA GLU A 100 11.00 -5.57 -16.68
C GLU A 100 10.65 -4.10 -16.56
N TYR A 101 10.81 -3.54 -15.37
CA TYR A 101 10.67 -2.10 -15.19
C TYR A 101 11.80 -1.34 -15.89
N PRO A 102 11.55 -0.13 -16.41
CA PRO A 102 12.60 0.73 -16.93
C PRO A 102 13.73 0.91 -15.90
N LEU A 103 14.97 0.84 -16.36
CA LEU A 103 16.15 1.00 -15.49
C LEU A 103 16.44 2.46 -15.15
N GLU A 104 15.87 3.40 -15.92
CA GLU A 104 16.06 4.83 -15.69
C GLU A 104 15.17 5.31 -14.53
N PRO A 105 15.71 6.17 -13.65
CA PRO A 105 14.92 6.75 -12.57
C PRO A 105 13.77 7.59 -13.13
N GLU A 106 12.56 7.35 -12.65
CA GLU A 106 11.38 8.14 -12.97
C GLU A 106 11.05 9.12 -11.85
N THR A 107 10.56 10.30 -12.23
CA THR A 107 10.01 11.28 -11.28
C THR A 107 8.51 11.05 -11.18
N ASP A 108 8.00 10.92 -9.95
CA ASP A 108 6.59 10.68 -9.66
C ASP A 108 5.99 9.51 -10.46
N PRO A 109 6.56 8.30 -10.38
CA PRO A 109 6.12 7.17 -11.17
C PRO A 109 4.66 6.79 -10.85
N ILE A 110 3.90 6.51 -11.91
CA ILE A 110 2.49 6.10 -11.83
C ILE A 110 2.27 4.64 -12.25
N GLY A 111 3.36 3.89 -12.39
CA GLY A 111 3.34 2.53 -12.92
C GLY A 111 3.13 2.47 -14.44
N PRO A 112 2.89 1.29 -15.01
CA PRO A 112 2.65 1.12 -16.43
C PRO A 112 1.48 1.97 -16.91
N ALA A 113 1.67 2.64 -18.07
CA ALA A 113 0.63 3.47 -18.69
C ALA A 113 -0.57 2.66 -19.19
N GLU A 114 -0.38 1.37 -19.43
CA GLU A 114 -1.39 0.46 -19.97
C GLU A 114 -1.74 -0.63 -18.96
N ASN A 115 -2.99 -1.05 -19.00
CA ASN A 115 -3.47 -2.22 -18.26
C ASN A 115 -2.99 -3.50 -18.96
N LEU A 116 -1.92 -4.09 -18.44
CA LEU A 116 -1.27 -5.25 -19.05
C LEU A 116 -1.87 -6.61 -18.62
N ASN A 117 -2.64 -6.66 -17.54
CA ASN A 117 -3.14 -7.92 -16.98
C ASN A 117 -4.42 -7.80 -16.13
N ASP A 118 -5.25 -6.79 -16.39
CA ASP A 118 -6.53 -6.55 -15.71
C ASP A 118 -6.43 -6.57 -14.16
N SER A 119 -5.32 -6.11 -13.62
CA SER A 119 -5.11 -6.05 -12.18
C SER A 119 -4.59 -4.70 -11.72
N LYS A 120 -4.83 -4.39 -10.44
CA LYS A 120 -4.28 -3.25 -9.73
C LYS A 120 -3.35 -3.72 -8.63
N ILE A 121 -2.34 -2.91 -8.32
CA ILE A 121 -1.45 -3.14 -7.18
C ILE A 121 -2.20 -2.87 -5.88
N TYR A 122 -1.94 -3.70 -4.88
CA TYR A 122 -2.20 -3.40 -3.48
C TYR A 122 -0.95 -3.65 -2.64
N ARG A 123 -0.89 -3.03 -1.47
CA ARG A 123 0.26 -2.99 -0.58
C ARG A 123 -0.13 -3.27 0.87
N GLY A 124 0.87 -3.52 1.73
CA GLY A 124 0.73 -3.56 3.18
C GLY A 124 0.45 -4.94 3.77
N GLY A 125 -0.04 -5.91 3.00
CA GLY A 125 -0.54 -7.18 3.55
C GLY A 125 -1.83 -6.97 4.33
N TYR A 126 -2.35 -8.01 4.99
CA TYR A 126 -3.60 -7.95 5.75
C TYR A 126 -3.58 -8.92 6.93
N TYR A 127 -4.56 -8.80 7.82
CA TYR A 127 -4.64 -9.46 9.12
C TYR A 127 -4.47 -10.99 9.13
N SER A 128 -4.67 -11.66 8.00
CA SER A 128 -4.52 -13.12 7.89
C SER A 128 -3.35 -13.54 6.98
N THR A 129 -2.44 -12.61 6.61
CA THR A 129 -1.25 -12.93 5.83
C THR A 129 -0.03 -13.24 6.69
N TYR A 130 0.95 -13.91 6.06
CA TYR A 130 2.28 -14.09 6.63
C TYR A 130 3.08 -12.78 6.63
N ASP A 131 4.15 -12.74 7.40
CA ASP A 131 5.03 -11.57 7.56
C ASP A 131 5.57 -11.00 6.24
N THR A 132 5.83 -11.84 5.26
CA THR A 132 6.40 -11.42 3.96
C THR A 132 5.57 -10.35 3.25
N LYS A 133 4.24 -10.42 3.36
CA LYS A 133 3.33 -9.49 2.68
C LYS A 133 3.21 -8.13 3.35
N GLY A 134 3.51 -8.02 4.64
CA GLY A 134 3.50 -6.76 5.38
C GLY A 134 4.74 -5.89 5.21
N LYS A 135 5.77 -6.38 4.50
CA LYS A 135 7.03 -5.65 4.29
C LYS A 135 6.82 -4.42 3.43
N VAL A 136 7.49 -3.31 3.78
CA VAL A 136 7.30 -2.01 3.11
C VAL A 136 7.58 -2.02 1.61
N TYR A 137 8.39 -2.94 1.12
CA TYR A 137 8.73 -3.09 -0.29
C TYR A 137 7.88 -4.14 -1.04
N TYR A 138 7.04 -4.91 -0.32
CA TYR A 138 6.25 -5.96 -0.94
C TYR A 138 5.07 -5.36 -1.72
N THR A 139 4.86 -5.87 -2.91
CA THR A 139 3.69 -5.56 -3.76
C THR A 139 2.95 -6.83 -4.09
N ASP A 140 1.64 -6.74 -4.15
CA ASP A 140 0.79 -7.79 -4.70
C ASP A 140 -0.23 -7.15 -5.64
N ARG A 141 -1.02 -7.97 -6.32
CA ARG A 141 -2.00 -7.49 -7.30
C ARG A 141 -3.27 -8.33 -7.26
N MET A 142 -4.38 -7.71 -7.64
CA MET A 142 -5.68 -8.34 -7.70
C MET A 142 -6.53 -7.67 -8.78
N ASP A 143 -7.49 -8.40 -9.35
CA ASP A 143 -8.53 -7.83 -10.20
C ASP A 143 -9.35 -6.80 -9.39
N PRO A 144 -9.39 -5.52 -9.81
CA PRO A 144 -10.06 -4.45 -9.07
C PRO A 144 -11.59 -4.60 -9.00
N THR A 145 -12.16 -5.51 -9.78
CA THR A 145 -13.60 -5.83 -9.70
C THR A 145 -13.93 -6.85 -8.61
N THR A 146 -12.90 -7.48 -8.02
CA THR A 146 -13.08 -8.43 -6.92
C THR A 146 -13.44 -7.70 -5.63
N THR A 147 -14.48 -8.18 -4.96
CA THR A 147 -14.81 -7.74 -3.60
C THR A 147 -14.10 -8.67 -2.61
N ASP A 148 -13.22 -8.10 -1.79
CA ASP A 148 -12.46 -8.84 -0.79
C ASP A 148 -12.43 -8.07 0.54
N SER A 149 -12.77 -8.75 1.64
CA SER A 149 -12.81 -8.15 2.97
C SER A 149 -11.42 -7.84 3.55
N THR A 150 -10.37 -8.33 2.92
CA THR A 150 -8.98 -8.11 3.34
C THR A 150 -8.33 -6.91 2.66
N ILE A 151 -9.03 -6.29 1.69
CA ILE A 151 -8.52 -5.17 0.89
C ILE A 151 -9.36 -3.93 1.13
N GLY A 152 -8.68 -2.83 1.46
CA GLY A 152 -9.24 -1.50 1.63
C GLY A 152 -8.47 -0.47 0.82
N PHE A 153 -8.46 0.76 1.29
CA PHE A 153 -7.71 1.85 0.66
C PHE A 153 -7.38 2.96 1.67
N ARG A 154 -6.36 3.72 1.36
CA ARG A 154 -6.13 5.05 1.95
C ARG A 154 -6.12 6.12 0.89
N VAL A 155 -6.25 7.36 1.32
CA VAL A 155 -6.22 8.51 0.41
C VAL A 155 -5.01 9.39 0.70
N VAL A 156 -4.52 10.00 -0.36
CA VAL A 156 -3.49 11.04 -0.33
C VAL A 156 -4.03 12.32 -0.95
N ARG A 157 -3.41 13.43 -0.65
CA ARG A 157 -3.73 14.73 -1.21
C ARG A 157 -2.47 15.47 -1.61
N THR A 158 -2.43 15.99 -2.82
CA THR A 158 -1.38 16.92 -3.23
C THR A 158 -1.63 18.28 -2.58
N ILE A 159 -0.63 18.81 -1.90
CA ILE A 159 -0.65 20.17 -1.31
C ILE A 159 0.18 21.05 -2.24
N LYS A 160 -0.41 22.11 -2.75
CA LYS A 160 0.28 23.15 -3.51
C LYS A 160 0.90 24.18 -2.59
#